data_8f6975f095eb070c82b1266aee60f463
#
_entry.id   8f6975f095eb070c82b1266aee60f463
#
_cell.length_a   1.000
_cell.length_b   1.000
_cell.length_c   1.000
_cell.angle_alpha   90.00
_cell.angle_beta   90.00
_cell.angle_gamma   90.00
#
_symmetry.space_group_name_H-M   'P 1'
#
loop_
_entity.id
_entity.type
_entity.pdbx_description
1 polymer ?
#
loop_
_entity_poly.entity_id
_entity_poly.type
_entity_poly.pdbx_seq_one_letter_code
_entity_poly.pdbx_strand_id
1 'polypeptide(L)'
;MLLGASLHFWQDFHRKHLSEPTPKALKELQESLPRPPRYVFIARDMMLMALTVALSVAIKMTGGWYETENEKQELKKAQAEAELQNLKSQLNPHFLFNTLNNIYSLIAINQDKAQYAVHDLSRMLRHVLYENNQHFVSVDKEFEFMKSYIELMSLRLPKNTRLEVSIPERGNGIMIAPLLFIPLIENAFKHGVSSTQESFINIKFELQGNNRINCLV
;
A
#
# COMPACT_ATOMS: atom_id res chain seq x y z
N MET A 1 77.82 22.82 -6.80
CA MET A 1 78.74 22.32 -5.78
C MET A 1 78.07 22.29 -4.33
N LEU A 2 76.93 22.91 -4.12
CA LEU A 2 76.34 23.04 -2.78
C LEU A 2 75.38 21.89 -2.38
N LEU A 3 74.89 21.10 -3.34
CA LEU A 3 73.93 20.00 -3.08
C LEU A 3 74.61 18.72 -2.55
N GLY A 4 75.88 18.48 -2.86
CA GLY A 4 76.64 17.31 -2.39
C GLY A 4 77.02 17.38 -0.92
N ALA A 5 77.32 18.59 -0.40
CA ALA A 5 77.70 18.79 1.01
C ALA A 5 76.53 18.58 1.97
N SER A 6 75.31 18.91 1.57
CA SER A 6 74.09 18.74 2.37
C SER A 6 73.74 17.26 2.52
N LEU A 7 73.92 16.43 1.49
CA LEU A 7 73.62 15.00 1.52
C LEU A 7 74.62 14.25 2.41
N HIS A 8 75.89 14.61 2.37
CA HIS A 8 76.94 14.02 3.23
C HIS A 8 76.74 14.38 4.72
N PHE A 9 76.35 15.64 5.00
CA PHE A 9 76.01 16.06 6.36
C PHE A 9 74.83 15.28 6.94
N TRP A 10 73.77 15.07 6.13
CA TRP A 10 72.59 14.29 6.53
C TRP A 10 72.90 12.80 6.73
N GLN A 11 73.74 12.21 5.90
CA GLN A 11 74.18 10.81 6.06
C GLN A 11 75.09 10.64 7.25
N ASP A 12 76.01 11.57 7.55
CA ASP A 12 76.85 11.53 8.73
C ASP A 12 76.06 11.82 10.03
N PHE A 13 75.07 12.71 9.99
CA PHE A 13 74.16 12.95 11.12
C PHE A 13 73.33 11.73 11.43
N HIS A 14 72.74 11.06 10.41
CA HIS A 14 72.01 9.81 10.57
C HIS A 14 72.89 8.70 11.11
N ARG A 15 74.10 8.58 10.65
CA ARG A 15 75.06 7.56 11.10
C ARG A 15 75.52 7.79 12.52
N LYS A 16 75.63 9.01 12.96
CA LYS A 16 76.11 9.39 14.30
C LYS A 16 75.03 9.37 15.39
N HIS A 17 73.79 9.70 15.01
CA HIS A 17 72.71 9.91 15.95
C HIS A 17 71.61 8.84 15.94
N LEU A 18 71.59 8.04 14.87
CA LEU A 18 70.68 6.89 14.75
C LEU A 18 71.45 5.59 14.55
N SER A 19 72.50 5.36 15.34
CA SER A 19 73.08 4.03 15.40
C SER A 19 72.00 3.08 15.94
N GLU A 20 71.48 2.23 15.07
CA GLU A 20 70.60 1.16 15.50
C GLU A 20 71.25 0.42 16.69
N PRO A 21 70.52 0.19 17.76
CA PRO A 21 71.08 -0.47 18.94
C PRO A 21 71.65 -1.82 18.49
N THR A 22 72.88 -2.08 18.80
CA THR A 22 73.56 -3.34 18.46
C THR A 22 72.72 -4.52 18.97
N PRO A 23 72.73 -5.66 18.25
CA PRO A 23 71.97 -6.86 18.67
C PRO A 23 72.25 -7.26 20.15
N LYS A 24 73.36 -6.86 20.64
CA LYS A 24 73.77 -7.10 22.03
C LYS A 24 73.04 -6.17 23.04
N ALA A 25 72.93 -4.86 22.68
CA ALA A 25 72.18 -3.86 23.45
C ALA A 25 70.71 -4.14 23.48
N LEU A 26 70.14 -4.63 22.37
CA LEU A 26 68.75 -5.06 22.32
C LEU A 26 68.43 -6.26 23.18
N LYS A 27 69.37 -7.25 23.25
CA LYS A 27 69.27 -8.39 24.18
C LYS A 27 69.34 -7.97 25.65
N GLU A 28 70.27 -7.11 25.96
CA GLU A 28 70.44 -6.60 27.36
C GLU A 28 69.20 -5.77 27.78
N LEU A 29 68.65 -4.98 26.88
CA LEU A 29 67.43 -4.24 27.12
C LEU A 29 66.22 -5.20 27.29
N GLN A 30 66.14 -6.25 26.50
CA GLN A 30 65.07 -7.24 26.55
C GLN A 30 65.14 -8.11 27.80
N GLU A 31 66.38 -8.38 28.33
CA GLU A 31 66.58 -9.11 29.57
C GLU A 31 66.32 -8.22 30.81
N SER A 32 66.49 -6.90 30.71
CA SER A 32 66.25 -5.94 31.79
C SER A 32 64.75 -5.60 31.94
N LEU A 33 63.90 -5.89 30.97
CA LEU A 33 62.45 -5.62 31.07
C LEU A 33 61.81 -6.66 32.01
N PRO A 34 61.06 -6.23 33.02
CA PRO A 34 60.34 -7.15 33.89
C PRO A 34 59.32 -7.98 33.06
N ARG A 35 59.46 -9.30 33.14
CA ARG A 35 58.49 -10.18 32.44
C ARG A 35 57.13 -9.97 33.04
N PRO A 36 56.10 -9.66 32.15
CA PRO A 36 54.77 -9.44 32.66
C PRO A 36 54.25 -10.68 33.40
N PRO A 37 53.61 -10.50 34.51
CA PRO A 37 53.09 -11.60 35.31
C PRO A 37 52.03 -12.38 34.54
N ARG A 38 51.93 -13.70 34.80
CA ARG A 38 51.04 -14.62 34.03
C ARG A 38 49.60 -14.17 33.95
N TYR A 39 49.09 -13.45 34.93
CA TYR A 39 47.71 -12.94 34.93
C TYR A 39 47.45 -11.92 33.80
N VAL A 40 48.49 -11.19 33.34
CA VAL A 40 48.35 -10.23 32.21
C VAL A 40 48.05 -10.97 30.91
N PHE A 41 48.65 -12.11 30.67
CA PHE A 41 48.37 -12.95 29.49
C PHE A 41 46.95 -13.54 29.56
N ILE A 42 46.53 -14.02 30.72
CA ILE A 42 45.20 -14.56 30.94
C ILE A 42 44.17 -13.46 30.74
N ALA A 43 44.38 -12.26 31.30
CA ALA A 43 43.47 -11.13 31.13
C ALA A 43 43.34 -10.69 29.66
N ARG A 44 44.46 -10.66 28.92
CA ARG A 44 44.46 -10.37 27.47
C ARG A 44 43.64 -11.40 26.68
N ASP A 45 43.86 -12.68 26.95
CA ASP A 45 43.19 -13.76 26.22
C ASP A 45 41.69 -13.79 26.54
N MET A 46 41.31 -13.54 27.79
CA MET A 46 39.91 -13.34 28.19
C MET A 46 39.25 -12.14 27.48
N MET A 47 39.98 -11.02 27.39
CA MET A 47 39.51 -9.83 26.70
C MET A 47 39.30 -10.09 25.18
N LEU A 48 40.23 -10.79 24.54
CA LEU A 48 40.11 -11.17 23.12
C LEU A 48 38.93 -12.11 22.89
N MET A 49 38.69 -13.09 23.76
CA MET A 49 37.54 -13.97 23.71
C MET A 49 36.23 -13.17 23.85
N ALA A 50 36.17 -12.27 24.83
CA ALA A 50 34.97 -11.43 25.01
C ALA A 50 34.68 -10.55 23.79
N LEU A 51 35.73 -9.99 23.17
CA LEU A 51 35.60 -9.16 21.97
C LEU A 51 35.14 -9.97 20.77
N THR A 52 35.61 -11.19 20.55
CA THR A 52 35.15 -12.05 19.46
C THR A 52 33.70 -12.48 19.62
N VAL A 53 33.28 -12.80 20.85
CA VAL A 53 31.87 -13.13 21.15
C VAL A 53 30.99 -11.91 20.93
N ALA A 54 31.39 -10.73 21.45
CA ALA A 54 30.62 -9.49 21.26
C ALA A 54 30.47 -9.14 19.78
N LEU A 55 31.53 -9.27 18.98
CA LEU A 55 31.47 -9.02 17.53
C LEU A 55 30.55 -10.02 16.81
N SER A 56 30.62 -11.29 17.17
CA SER A 56 29.76 -12.34 16.59
C SER A 56 28.28 -12.08 16.89
N VAL A 57 27.95 -11.66 18.12
CA VAL A 57 26.58 -11.32 18.51
C VAL A 57 26.13 -10.08 17.77
N ALA A 58 26.96 -9.05 17.64
CA ALA A 58 26.62 -7.82 16.91
C ALA A 58 26.30 -8.09 15.44
N ILE A 59 27.10 -8.91 14.75
CA ILE A 59 26.87 -9.31 13.36
C ILE A 59 25.55 -10.08 13.23
N LYS A 60 25.29 -11.00 14.16
CA LYS A 60 24.06 -11.80 14.11
C LYS A 60 22.80 -10.97 14.38
N MET A 61 22.89 -10.00 15.31
CA MET A 61 21.77 -9.09 15.60
C MET A 61 21.48 -8.15 14.43
N THR A 62 22.51 -7.61 13.76
CA THR A 62 22.31 -6.75 12.60
C THR A 62 21.68 -7.50 11.43
N GLY A 63 22.11 -8.75 11.15
CA GLY A 63 21.48 -9.58 10.11
C GLY A 63 20.00 -9.84 10.34
N GLY A 64 19.63 -10.25 11.56
CA GLY A 64 18.23 -10.50 11.90
C GLY A 64 17.36 -9.23 11.85
N TRP A 65 17.93 -8.08 12.16
CA TRP A 65 17.19 -6.80 12.09
C TRP A 65 16.90 -6.40 10.65
N TYR A 66 17.86 -6.58 9.75
CA TYR A 66 17.65 -6.32 8.31
C TYR A 66 16.58 -7.24 7.69
N GLU A 67 16.58 -8.53 8.03
CA GLU A 67 15.56 -9.47 7.56
C GLU A 67 14.15 -9.05 8.03
N THR A 68 14.00 -8.76 9.33
CA THR A 68 12.72 -8.33 9.89
C THR A 68 12.21 -7.02 9.29
N GLU A 69 13.10 -6.06 9.01
CA GLU A 69 12.71 -4.78 8.41
C GLU A 69 12.31 -4.94 6.94
N ASN A 70 13.02 -5.80 6.19
CA ASN A 70 12.66 -6.13 4.81
C ASN A 70 11.29 -6.84 4.74
N GLU A 71 11.05 -7.83 5.62
CA GLU A 71 9.73 -8.48 5.71
C GLU A 71 8.60 -7.48 6.01
N LYS A 72 8.82 -6.55 6.93
CA LYS A 72 7.85 -5.49 7.20
C LYS A 72 7.58 -4.60 6.00
N GLN A 73 8.60 -4.25 5.23
CA GLN A 73 8.44 -3.44 4.03
C GLN A 73 7.69 -4.21 2.94
N GLU A 74 7.97 -5.48 2.74
CA GLU A 74 7.25 -6.34 1.80
C GLU A 74 5.78 -6.51 2.20
N LEU A 75 5.50 -6.73 3.49
CA LEU A 75 4.14 -6.81 3.99
C LEU A 75 3.37 -5.50 3.79
N LYS A 76 3.99 -4.35 4.07
CA LYS A 76 3.36 -3.04 3.81
C LYS A 76 3.09 -2.81 2.33
N LYS A 77 4.02 -3.22 1.46
CA LYS A 77 3.85 -3.13 0.02
C LYS A 77 2.71 -4.03 -0.47
N ALA A 78 2.68 -5.28 -0.02
CA ALA A 78 1.61 -6.22 -0.36
C ALA A 78 0.24 -5.74 0.15
N GLN A 79 0.19 -5.16 1.35
CA GLN A 79 -1.03 -4.55 1.89
C GLN A 79 -1.50 -3.38 1.02
N ALA A 80 -0.60 -2.45 0.66
CA ALA A 80 -0.94 -1.31 -0.20
C ALA A 80 -1.39 -1.74 -1.60
N GLU A 81 -0.78 -2.78 -2.16
CA GLU A 81 -1.19 -3.37 -3.44
C GLU A 81 -2.57 -4.02 -3.33
N ALA A 82 -2.85 -4.74 -2.24
CA ALA A 82 -4.16 -5.34 -1.98
C ALA A 82 -5.25 -4.27 -1.78
N GLU A 83 -4.97 -3.20 -1.05
CA GLU A 83 -5.86 -2.05 -0.88
C GLU A 83 -6.13 -1.35 -2.21
N LEU A 84 -5.10 -1.13 -3.04
CA LEU A 84 -5.25 -0.57 -4.39
C LEU A 84 -6.07 -1.48 -5.30
N GLN A 85 -5.87 -2.79 -5.24
CA GLN A 85 -6.64 -3.78 -5.99
C GLN A 85 -8.10 -3.79 -5.55
N ASN A 86 -8.36 -3.72 -4.25
CA ASN A 86 -9.71 -3.61 -3.70
C ASN A 86 -10.39 -2.32 -4.17
N LEU A 87 -9.70 -1.19 -4.09
CA LEU A 87 -10.21 0.09 -4.58
C LEU A 87 -10.51 0.06 -6.09
N LYS A 88 -9.63 -0.54 -6.89
CA LYS A 88 -9.86 -0.74 -8.33
C LYS A 88 -11.05 -1.66 -8.62
N SER A 89 -11.27 -2.68 -7.79
CA SER A 89 -12.39 -3.62 -7.98
C SER A 89 -13.75 -3.01 -7.60
N GLN A 90 -13.77 -2.04 -6.70
CA GLN A 90 -14.98 -1.28 -6.34
C GLN A 90 -15.50 -0.42 -7.51
N LEU A 91 -14.60 0.02 -8.38
CA LEU A 91 -14.95 0.64 -9.66
C LEU A 91 -15.04 -0.46 -10.71
N ASN A 92 -16.21 -1.06 -10.94
CA ASN A 92 -16.38 -2.01 -12.05
C ASN A 92 -15.94 -1.35 -13.37
N PRO A 93 -14.71 -1.62 -13.91
CA PRO A 93 -14.20 -0.88 -15.08
C PRO A 93 -15.08 -1.11 -16.32
N HIS A 94 -15.61 -2.32 -16.44
CA HIS A 94 -16.50 -2.69 -17.52
C HIS A 94 -17.82 -1.89 -17.49
N PHE A 95 -18.37 -1.66 -16.29
CA PHE A 95 -19.53 -0.78 -16.13
C PHE A 95 -19.22 0.65 -16.57
N LEU A 96 -18.08 1.20 -16.13
CA LEU A 96 -17.68 2.58 -16.49
C LEU A 96 -17.51 2.75 -17.99
N PHE A 97 -16.76 1.86 -18.65
CA PHE A 97 -16.56 1.92 -20.09
C PHE A 97 -17.88 1.80 -20.86
N ASN A 98 -18.76 0.90 -20.46
CA ASN A 98 -20.05 0.73 -21.08
C ASN A 98 -20.96 1.95 -20.88
N THR A 99 -20.96 2.55 -19.68
CA THR A 99 -21.74 3.75 -19.39
C THR A 99 -21.23 4.94 -20.21
N LEU A 100 -19.91 5.14 -20.30
CA LEU A 100 -19.32 6.18 -21.15
C LEU A 100 -19.66 6.00 -22.63
N ASN A 101 -19.61 4.77 -23.15
CA ASN A 101 -20.01 4.48 -24.53
C ASN A 101 -21.49 4.79 -24.80
N ASN A 102 -22.37 4.49 -23.83
CA ASN A 102 -23.80 4.83 -23.94
C ASN A 102 -24.01 6.34 -23.92
N ILE A 103 -23.35 7.06 -23.02
CA ILE A 103 -23.39 8.53 -22.97
C ILE A 103 -22.92 9.12 -24.30
N TYR A 104 -21.81 8.61 -24.84
CA TYR A 104 -21.31 9.04 -26.15
C TYR A 104 -22.36 8.86 -27.26
N SER A 105 -23.01 7.70 -27.28
CA SER A 105 -24.09 7.45 -28.25
C SER A 105 -25.31 8.37 -28.05
N LEU A 106 -25.64 8.70 -26.78
CA LEU A 106 -26.72 9.61 -26.43
C LEU A 106 -26.46 11.05 -26.87
N ILE A 107 -25.21 11.50 -26.92
CA ILE A 107 -24.87 12.87 -27.36
C ILE A 107 -25.46 13.15 -28.77
N ALA A 108 -25.41 12.17 -29.66
CA ALA A 108 -25.93 12.31 -31.01
C ALA A 108 -27.47 12.21 -31.10
N ILE A 109 -28.13 11.62 -30.08
CA ILE A 109 -29.58 11.33 -30.11
C ILE A 109 -30.37 12.32 -29.25
N ASN A 110 -29.85 12.57 -28.02
CA ASN A 110 -30.48 13.43 -27.03
C ASN A 110 -29.46 14.03 -26.08
N GLN A 111 -29.06 15.25 -26.36
CA GLN A 111 -28.00 15.95 -25.64
C GLN A 111 -28.35 16.18 -24.15
N ASP A 112 -29.61 16.49 -23.84
CA ASP A 112 -30.06 16.71 -22.48
C ASP A 112 -29.91 15.42 -21.64
N LYS A 113 -30.37 14.29 -22.17
CA LYS A 113 -30.20 12.98 -21.52
C LYS A 113 -28.72 12.62 -21.32
N ALA A 114 -27.88 12.94 -22.31
CA ALA A 114 -26.45 12.72 -22.18
C ALA A 114 -25.85 13.55 -21.04
N GLN A 115 -26.24 14.82 -20.89
CA GLN A 115 -25.79 15.67 -19.78
C GLN A 115 -26.23 15.15 -18.40
N TYR A 116 -27.49 14.72 -18.28
CA TYR A 116 -27.96 14.08 -17.03
C TYR A 116 -27.18 12.82 -16.71
N ALA A 117 -26.93 11.97 -17.69
CA ALA A 117 -26.14 10.74 -17.49
C ALA A 117 -24.69 11.02 -17.07
N VAL A 118 -24.04 12.07 -17.60
CA VAL A 118 -22.71 12.51 -17.13
C VAL A 118 -22.77 12.98 -15.69
N HIS A 119 -23.81 13.74 -15.33
CA HIS A 119 -23.98 14.23 -13.95
C HIS A 119 -24.15 13.07 -12.96
N ASP A 120 -24.99 12.08 -13.30
CA ASP A 120 -25.24 10.90 -12.47
C ASP A 120 -24.00 10.03 -12.35
N LEU A 121 -23.26 9.83 -13.44
CA LEU A 121 -21.96 9.13 -13.40
C LEU A 121 -20.96 9.84 -12.49
N SER A 122 -20.89 11.17 -12.56
CA SER A 122 -20.02 11.96 -11.69
C SER A 122 -20.40 11.84 -10.22
N ARG A 123 -21.70 11.84 -9.90
CA ARG A 123 -22.23 11.65 -8.55
C ARG A 123 -21.90 10.26 -8.02
N MET A 124 -22.11 9.24 -8.83
CA MET A 124 -21.78 7.86 -8.50
C MET A 124 -20.29 7.66 -8.23
N LEU A 125 -19.41 8.18 -9.09
CA LEU A 125 -17.97 8.10 -8.91
C LEU A 125 -17.51 8.80 -7.63
N ARG A 126 -18.08 9.95 -7.31
CA ARG A 126 -17.78 10.66 -6.06
C ARG A 126 -18.15 9.83 -4.84
N HIS A 127 -19.32 9.21 -4.84
CA HIS A 127 -19.77 8.34 -3.76
C HIS A 127 -18.80 7.17 -3.55
N VAL A 128 -18.44 6.47 -4.63
CA VAL A 128 -17.52 5.31 -4.54
C VAL A 128 -16.11 5.71 -4.09
N LEU A 129 -15.60 6.86 -4.56
CA LEU A 129 -14.22 7.26 -4.27
C LEU A 129 -14.04 7.90 -2.90
N TYR A 130 -15.05 8.62 -2.40
CA TYR A 130 -14.89 9.43 -1.19
C TYR A 130 -15.72 8.96 0.01
N GLU A 131 -16.85 8.29 -0.23
CA GLU A 131 -17.75 7.90 0.86
C GLU A 131 -17.58 6.44 1.29
N ASN A 132 -17.04 5.59 0.44
CA ASN A 132 -16.80 4.16 0.73
C ASN A 132 -15.67 3.86 1.73
N ASN A 133 -14.90 4.86 2.15
CA ASN A 133 -13.85 4.67 3.16
C ASN A 133 -14.37 4.51 4.60
N GLN A 134 -15.69 4.56 4.79
CA GLN A 134 -16.32 4.37 6.09
C GLN A 134 -16.86 2.94 6.21
N HIS A 135 -16.76 2.34 7.40
CA HIS A 135 -17.32 1.01 7.66
C HIS A 135 -18.85 0.96 7.52
N PHE A 136 -19.51 2.10 7.76
CA PHE A 136 -20.95 2.26 7.63
C PHE A 136 -21.29 3.62 7.04
N VAL A 137 -22.31 3.64 6.19
CA VAL A 137 -22.85 4.86 5.55
C VAL A 137 -24.34 4.98 5.85
N SER A 138 -24.86 6.21 5.78
CA SER A 138 -26.31 6.42 5.89
C SER A 138 -27.04 5.77 4.72
N VAL A 139 -28.14 5.09 5.01
CA VAL A 139 -28.98 4.49 3.98
C VAL A 139 -29.57 5.51 3.02
N ASP A 140 -29.75 6.77 3.44
CA ASP A 140 -30.19 7.86 2.56
C ASP A 140 -29.20 8.06 1.40
N LYS A 141 -27.88 8.08 1.70
CA LYS A 141 -26.81 8.20 0.72
C LYS A 141 -26.76 6.99 -0.22
N GLU A 142 -26.94 5.78 0.32
CA GLU A 142 -27.04 4.56 -0.48
C GLU A 142 -28.27 4.58 -1.40
N PHE A 143 -29.41 5.10 -0.94
CA PHE A 143 -30.60 5.27 -1.78
C PHE A 143 -30.37 6.27 -2.93
N GLU A 144 -29.70 7.39 -2.68
CA GLU A 144 -29.31 8.33 -3.72
C GLU A 144 -28.34 7.69 -4.72
N PHE A 145 -27.35 6.97 -4.21
CA PHE A 145 -26.42 6.24 -5.07
C PHE A 145 -27.13 5.19 -5.94
N MET A 146 -28.01 4.37 -5.34
CA MET A 146 -28.78 3.35 -6.07
C MET A 146 -29.69 3.95 -7.14
N LYS A 147 -30.35 5.09 -6.86
CA LYS A 147 -31.15 5.80 -7.87
C LYS A 147 -30.30 6.17 -9.09
N SER A 148 -29.15 6.85 -8.85
CA SER A 148 -28.23 7.22 -9.95
C SER A 148 -27.68 5.99 -10.68
N TYR A 149 -27.36 4.91 -9.97
CA TYR A 149 -26.90 3.66 -10.56
C TYR A 149 -27.96 3.02 -11.47
N ILE A 150 -29.20 2.90 -10.97
CA ILE A 150 -30.33 2.33 -11.73
C ILE A 150 -30.65 3.17 -12.96
N GLU A 151 -30.63 4.49 -12.86
CA GLU A 151 -30.83 5.39 -13.99
C GLU A 151 -29.79 5.16 -15.08
N LEU A 152 -28.50 5.08 -14.73
CA LEU A 152 -27.42 4.78 -15.67
C LEU A 152 -27.56 3.38 -16.29
N MET A 153 -27.96 2.37 -15.51
CA MET A 153 -28.20 1.02 -16.00
C MET A 153 -29.41 0.97 -16.95
N SER A 154 -30.44 1.78 -16.68
CA SER A 154 -31.66 1.84 -17.49
C SER A 154 -31.41 2.31 -18.94
N LEU A 155 -30.37 3.12 -19.16
CA LEU A 155 -29.96 3.58 -20.49
C LEU A 155 -29.59 2.43 -21.46
N ARG A 156 -29.30 1.26 -20.90
CA ARG A 156 -28.86 0.06 -21.63
C ARG A 156 -30.00 -0.96 -21.83
N LEU A 157 -31.15 -0.71 -21.23
CA LEU A 157 -32.25 -1.67 -21.32
C LEU A 157 -32.84 -1.69 -22.75
N PRO A 158 -33.12 -2.89 -23.29
CA PRO A 158 -33.88 -3.03 -24.50
C PRO A 158 -35.27 -2.41 -24.34
N LYS A 159 -35.86 -1.96 -25.45
CA LYS A 159 -37.20 -1.33 -25.48
C LYS A 159 -38.32 -2.23 -24.97
N ASN A 160 -38.14 -3.55 -25.02
CA ASN A 160 -39.04 -4.59 -24.53
C ASN A 160 -38.86 -4.92 -23.03
N THR A 161 -38.07 -4.14 -22.30
CA THR A 161 -37.85 -4.33 -20.85
C THR A 161 -38.63 -3.26 -20.09
N ARG A 162 -39.50 -3.71 -19.18
CA ARG A 162 -40.20 -2.83 -18.25
C ARG A 162 -39.41 -2.79 -16.92
N LEU A 163 -39.07 -1.61 -16.47
CA LEU A 163 -38.37 -1.36 -15.24
C LEU A 163 -39.31 -0.65 -14.25
N GLU A 164 -39.53 -1.23 -13.07
CA GLU A 164 -40.25 -0.60 -11.99
C GLU A 164 -39.31 -0.45 -10.78
N VAL A 165 -39.21 0.78 -10.23
CA VAL A 165 -38.30 1.10 -9.13
C VAL A 165 -39.08 1.82 -8.05
N SER A 166 -39.00 1.30 -6.84
CA SER A 166 -39.57 1.92 -5.64
C SER A 166 -38.53 1.99 -4.53
N ILE A 167 -37.98 3.19 -4.31
CA ILE A 167 -36.97 3.47 -3.28
C ILE A 167 -37.52 4.54 -2.35
N PRO A 168 -37.51 4.33 -1.03
CA PRO A 168 -37.93 5.33 -0.05
C PRO A 168 -37.15 6.64 -0.18
N GLU A 169 -37.79 7.75 0.16
CA GLU A 169 -37.12 9.06 0.14
C GLU A 169 -36.19 9.25 1.33
N ARG A 170 -36.47 8.61 2.47
CA ARG A 170 -35.73 8.72 3.71
C ARG A 170 -35.44 7.38 4.33
N GLY A 171 -34.25 7.22 4.88
CA GLY A 171 -33.75 5.97 5.49
C GLY A 171 -33.83 5.95 7.03
N ASN A 172 -34.49 6.94 7.65
CA ASN A 172 -34.73 7.00 9.11
C ASN A 172 -33.46 6.85 9.98
N GLY A 173 -32.31 7.32 9.49
CA GLY A 173 -31.04 7.27 10.22
C GLY A 173 -30.39 5.90 10.29
N ILE A 174 -30.85 4.93 9.50
CA ILE A 174 -30.25 3.59 9.42
C ILE A 174 -28.87 3.70 8.78
N MET A 175 -27.88 3.02 9.39
CA MET A 175 -26.52 2.89 8.89
C MET A 175 -26.31 1.49 8.36
N ILE A 176 -25.74 1.36 7.15
CA ILE A 176 -25.46 0.07 6.48
C ILE A 176 -24.05 0.03 5.93
N ALA A 177 -23.58 -1.17 5.59
CA ALA A 177 -22.35 -1.31 4.84
C ALA A 177 -22.49 -0.66 3.46
N PRO A 178 -21.48 0.08 2.97
CA PRO A 178 -21.53 0.70 1.66
C PRO A 178 -21.70 -0.33 0.54
N LEU A 179 -22.43 0.04 -0.50
CA LEU A 179 -22.68 -0.76 -1.71
C LEU A 179 -23.32 -2.13 -1.47
N LEU A 180 -23.97 -2.33 -0.31
CA LEU A 180 -24.52 -3.63 0.09
C LEU A 180 -25.49 -4.23 -0.94
N PHE A 181 -26.32 -3.39 -1.57
CA PHE A 181 -27.38 -3.83 -2.48
C PHE A 181 -26.99 -3.85 -3.95
N ILE A 182 -25.82 -3.30 -4.31
CA ILE A 182 -25.38 -3.20 -5.72
C ILE A 182 -25.28 -4.56 -6.40
N PRO A 183 -24.71 -5.62 -5.77
CA PRO A 183 -24.64 -6.93 -6.43
C PRO A 183 -26.00 -7.50 -6.79
N LEU A 184 -27.04 -7.24 -5.98
CA LEU A 184 -28.41 -7.70 -6.27
C LEU A 184 -28.99 -6.96 -7.47
N ILE A 185 -28.84 -5.64 -7.49
CA ILE A 185 -29.31 -4.80 -8.58
C ILE A 185 -28.56 -5.15 -9.88
N GLU A 186 -27.23 -5.30 -9.81
CA GLU A 186 -26.43 -5.68 -10.98
C GLU A 186 -26.87 -7.03 -11.56
N ASN A 187 -27.13 -8.02 -10.71
CA ASN A 187 -27.64 -9.32 -11.15
C ASN A 187 -28.98 -9.22 -11.85
N ALA A 188 -29.90 -8.38 -11.35
CA ALA A 188 -31.19 -8.16 -12.01
C ALA A 188 -31.03 -7.60 -13.41
N PHE A 189 -30.20 -6.59 -13.59
CA PHE A 189 -29.91 -6.01 -14.91
C PHE A 189 -29.15 -6.94 -15.84
N LYS A 190 -28.34 -7.84 -15.31
CA LYS A 190 -27.55 -8.79 -16.09
C LYS A 190 -28.35 -10.01 -16.53
N HIS A 191 -29.22 -10.52 -15.66
CA HIS A 191 -29.90 -11.79 -15.86
C HIS A 191 -31.40 -11.65 -16.03
N GLY A 192 -32.01 -10.53 -15.64
CA GLY A 192 -33.44 -10.24 -15.77
C GLY A 192 -33.84 -9.72 -17.15
N VAL A 193 -32.90 -9.59 -18.09
CA VAL A 193 -33.17 -8.94 -19.41
C VAL A 193 -32.97 -9.93 -20.54
N SER A 194 -33.95 -9.96 -21.48
CA SER A 194 -33.85 -10.71 -22.73
C SER A 194 -33.91 -9.76 -23.94
N SER A 195 -33.07 -10.02 -24.92
CA SER A 195 -33.10 -9.26 -26.19
C SER A 195 -34.25 -9.66 -27.12
N THR A 196 -34.87 -10.84 -26.88
CA THR A 196 -35.87 -11.46 -27.77
C THR A 196 -37.26 -11.56 -27.19
N GLN A 197 -37.39 -11.48 -25.84
CA GLN A 197 -38.65 -11.60 -25.12
C GLN A 197 -38.93 -10.36 -24.27
N GLU A 198 -40.19 -10.12 -23.96
CA GLU A 198 -40.56 -9.10 -22.99
C GLU A 198 -39.96 -9.47 -21.62
N SER A 199 -39.33 -8.49 -21.01
CA SER A 199 -38.64 -8.66 -19.74
C SER A 199 -39.14 -7.65 -18.72
N PHE A 200 -39.10 -8.04 -17.45
CA PHE A 200 -39.54 -7.20 -16.33
C PHE A 200 -38.53 -7.20 -15.21
N ILE A 201 -38.12 -6.02 -14.75
CA ILE A 201 -37.26 -5.83 -13.59
C ILE A 201 -38.06 -5.01 -12.57
N ASN A 202 -38.21 -5.55 -11.37
CA ASN A 202 -38.85 -4.86 -10.24
C ASN A 202 -37.87 -4.72 -9.09
N ILE A 203 -37.52 -3.47 -8.74
CA ILE A 203 -36.61 -3.16 -7.63
C ILE A 203 -37.40 -2.39 -6.58
N LYS A 204 -37.63 -3.02 -5.44
CA LYS A 204 -38.41 -2.43 -4.34
C LYS A 204 -37.65 -2.46 -3.04
N PHE A 205 -37.50 -1.30 -2.41
CA PHE A 205 -36.99 -1.15 -1.06
C PHE A 205 -38.10 -0.76 -0.12
N GLU A 206 -38.19 -1.45 1.01
CA GLU A 206 -39.15 -1.18 2.09
C GLU A 206 -38.43 -1.06 3.42
N LEU A 207 -38.79 -0.03 4.17
CA LEU A 207 -38.32 0.14 5.55
C LEU A 207 -39.37 -0.46 6.50
N GLN A 208 -38.96 -1.46 7.27
CA GLN A 208 -39.83 -2.10 8.30
C GLN A 208 -39.34 -1.71 9.69
N GLY A 209 -40.14 -0.92 10.42
CA GLY A 209 -39.77 -0.42 11.73
C GLY A 209 -38.52 0.46 11.70
N ASN A 210 -37.79 0.51 12.83
CA ASN A 210 -36.65 1.39 12.97
C ASN A 210 -35.32 0.85 12.40
N ASN A 211 -35.21 -0.44 12.04
CA ASN A 211 -33.90 -1.05 11.75
C ASN A 211 -33.89 -2.16 10.68
N ARG A 212 -34.96 -2.34 9.92
CA ARG A 212 -34.98 -3.35 8.86
C ARG A 212 -35.22 -2.74 7.49
N ILE A 213 -34.41 -3.17 6.54
CA ILE A 213 -34.54 -2.84 5.13
C ILE A 213 -34.80 -4.13 4.38
N ASN A 214 -35.94 -4.20 3.68
CA ASN A 214 -36.24 -5.27 2.75
C ASN A 214 -35.90 -4.79 1.36
N CYS A 215 -35.10 -5.56 0.64
CA CYS A 215 -34.81 -5.36 -0.78
C CYS A 215 -35.41 -6.54 -1.54
N LEU A 216 -36.32 -6.25 -2.46
CA LEU A 216 -36.92 -7.19 -3.40
C LEU A 216 -36.43 -6.82 -4.79
N VAL A 217 -35.84 -7.78 -5.47
CA VAL A 217 -35.32 -7.61 -6.83
C VAL A 217 -35.75 -8.79 -7.69
#